data_4928f6696e918b11ed08496b02b67000
#
_entry.id   4928f6696e918b11ed08496b02b67000
#
_cell.length_a   1.000
_cell.length_b   1.000
_cell.length_c   1.000
_cell.angle_alpha   90.00
_cell.angle_beta   90.00
_cell.angle_gamma   90.00
#
_symmetry.space_group_name_H-M   'P 1'
#
loop_
_entity.id
_entity.type
_entity.pdbx_description
1 polymer ?
#
loop_
_entity_poly.entity_id
_entity_poly.type
_entity_poly.pdbx_seq_one_letter_code
_entity_poly.pdbx_strand_id
1 'polypeptide(L)'
;MFAPKKKKIQQYLNQKTESDKNAFDFLLCDYLDGTLKTDLESLGITKNQIHIDWLDDIKCIGLQGRYKKYFADIQIYPDEFSISFDLDEPDDDITYALESKDQLYRMISETISTLK
;
A
#
# COMPACT_ATOMS: atom_id res chain seq x y z
N MET A 1 13.43 5.91 -19.71
CA MET A 1 12.01 5.63 -19.93
C MET A 1 11.14 6.25 -18.85
N PHE A 2 10.09 6.89 -19.22
CA PHE A 2 9.22 7.53 -18.25
C PHE A 2 8.16 6.55 -17.74
N ALA A 3 7.62 6.86 -16.56
CA ALA A 3 6.60 6.03 -15.93
C ALA A 3 5.26 6.76 -15.95
N PRO A 4 4.36 6.45 -16.88
CA PRO A 4 3.08 7.15 -16.99
C PRO A 4 2.27 7.14 -15.69
N LYS A 5 2.36 6.05 -14.94
CA LYS A 5 1.64 5.95 -13.68
C LYS A 5 2.13 6.98 -12.67
N LYS A 6 3.45 7.17 -12.59
CA LYS A 6 4.03 8.17 -11.69
C LYS A 6 3.61 9.57 -12.08
N LYS A 7 3.52 9.84 -13.38
CA LYS A 7 3.08 11.14 -13.86
C LYS A 7 1.64 11.42 -13.44
N LYS A 8 0.76 10.44 -13.54
CA LYS A 8 -0.62 10.58 -13.14
C LYS A 8 -0.76 10.82 -11.64
N ILE A 9 0.03 10.11 -10.84
CA ILE A 9 0.04 10.32 -9.41
C ILE A 9 0.50 11.74 -9.09
N GLN A 10 1.54 12.21 -9.75
CA GLN A 10 2.06 13.55 -9.54
C GLN A 10 1.01 14.60 -9.90
N GLN A 11 0.28 14.40 -10.99
CA GLN A 11 -0.79 15.31 -11.37
C GLN A 11 -1.90 15.34 -10.33
N TYR A 12 -2.26 14.19 -9.80
CA TYR A 12 -3.26 14.09 -8.75
C TYR A 12 -2.82 14.87 -7.51
N LEU A 13 -1.57 14.68 -7.08
CA LEU A 13 -1.03 15.35 -5.89
C LEU A 13 -0.90 16.85 -6.09
N ASN A 14 -0.58 17.28 -7.31
CA ASN A 14 -0.42 18.71 -7.59
C ASN A 14 -1.72 19.49 -7.48
N GLN A 15 -2.84 18.81 -7.49
CA GLN A 15 -4.16 19.44 -7.32
C GLN A 15 -4.51 19.66 -5.86
N LYS A 16 -3.66 19.20 -4.93
CA LYS A 16 -3.94 19.29 -3.51
C LYS A 16 -2.98 20.24 -2.81
N THR A 17 -3.53 21.01 -1.86
CA THR A 17 -2.69 21.81 -0.97
C THR A 17 -2.18 20.95 0.18
N GLU A 18 -1.18 21.44 0.92
CA GLU A 18 -0.66 20.69 2.06
C GLU A 18 -1.74 20.39 3.10
N SER A 19 -2.65 21.35 3.30
CA SER A 19 -3.71 21.15 4.29
C SER A 19 -4.77 20.17 3.84
N ASP A 20 -4.86 19.89 2.53
CA ASP A 20 -5.84 18.97 1.98
C ASP A 20 -5.35 17.53 1.93
N LYS A 21 -4.04 17.31 2.12
CA LYS A 21 -3.47 15.98 2.02
C LYS A 21 -3.82 15.14 3.24
N ASN A 22 -4.23 13.91 2.99
CA ASN A 22 -4.53 12.94 4.05
C ASN A 22 -3.52 11.80 4.00
N ALA A 23 -3.77 10.77 4.80
CA ALA A 23 -2.84 9.63 4.88
C ALA A 23 -2.58 8.99 3.52
N PHE A 24 -3.62 8.86 2.71
CA PHE A 24 -3.50 8.27 1.37
C PHE A 24 -2.54 9.08 0.50
N ASP A 25 -2.68 10.40 0.54
CA ASP A 25 -1.83 11.29 -0.26
C ASP A 25 -0.36 11.19 0.16
N PHE A 26 -0.10 11.08 1.46
CA PHE A 26 1.27 10.91 1.95
C PHE A 26 1.83 9.54 1.54
N LEU A 27 1.00 8.51 1.49
CA LEU A 27 1.43 7.21 0.99
C LEU A 27 1.77 7.26 -0.49
N LEU A 28 1.04 8.05 -1.28
CA LEU A 28 1.38 8.26 -2.68
C LEU A 28 2.74 8.94 -2.83
N CYS A 29 3.02 9.93 -1.98
CA CYS A 29 4.32 10.58 -1.98
C CYS A 29 5.41 9.57 -1.65
N ASP A 30 5.17 8.71 -0.68
CA ASP A 30 6.14 7.68 -0.29
C ASP A 30 6.34 6.66 -1.41
N TYR A 31 5.29 6.35 -2.15
CA TYR A 31 5.41 5.48 -3.31
C TYR A 31 6.33 6.11 -4.37
N LEU A 32 6.14 7.39 -4.63
CA LEU A 32 6.93 8.09 -5.66
C LEU A 32 8.40 8.17 -5.32
N ASP A 33 8.74 8.34 -4.04
CA ASP A 33 10.14 8.50 -3.63
C ASP A 33 10.80 7.20 -3.16
N GLY A 34 10.07 6.09 -3.19
CA GLY A 34 10.60 4.78 -2.83
C GLY A 34 10.51 4.43 -1.36
N THR A 35 10.05 5.35 -0.53
CA THR A 35 9.93 5.11 0.92
C THR A 35 8.95 3.98 1.23
N LEU A 36 7.83 3.93 0.50
CA LEU A 36 6.82 2.90 0.74
C LEU A 36 7.39 1.51 0.58
N LYS A 37 8.18 1.30 -0.48
CA LYS A 37 8.82 0.01 -0.71
C LYS A 37 9.80 -0.33 0.41
N THR A 38 10.62 0.64 0.82
CA THR A 38 11.59 0.45 1.88
C THR A 38 10.91 0.09 3.20
N ASP A 39 9.81 0.76 3.51
CA ASP A 39 9.06 0.48 4.74
C ASP A 39 8.48 -0.93 4.73
N LEU A 40 7.96 -1.38 3.60
CA LEU A 40 7.43 -2.74 3.48
C LEU A 40 8.52 -3.77 3.64
N GLU A 41 9.70 -3.52 3.06
CA GLU A 41 10.85 -4.40 3.25
C GLU A 41 11.25 -4.49 4.72
N SER A 42 11.18 -3.39 5.44
CA SER A 42 11.49 -3.35 6.86
C SER A 42 10.52 -4.21 7.68
N LEU A 43 9.30 -4.37 7.19
CA LEU A 43 8.30 -5.20 7.85
C LEU A 43 8.45 -6.68 7.51
N GLY A 44 9.34 -7.01 6.57
CA GLY A 44 9.60 -8.39 6.21
C GLY A 44 9.03 -8.83 4.86
N ILE A 45 8.37 -7.93 4.15
CA ILE A 45 7.85 -8.25 2.82
C ILE A 45 9.04 -8.36 1.86
N THR A 46 9.11 -9.44 1.09
CA THR A 46 10.26 -9.71 0.24
C THR A 46 10.34 -8.72 -0.91
N LYS A 47 11.45 -8.01 -0.98
CA LYS A 47 11.63 -6.92 -1.91
C LYS A 47 11.67 -7.37 -3.37
N ASN A 48 12.19 -8.55 -3.63
CA ASN A 48 12.32 -9.07 -5.00
C ASN A 48 10.99 -9.30 -5.66
N GLN A 49 9.92 -9.34 -4.88
CA GLN A 49 8.60 -9.68 -5.35
C GLN A 49 7.56 -8.63 -5.01
N ILE A 50 8.03 -7.48 -4.51
CA ILE A 50 7.12 -6.38 -4.22
C ILE A 50 6.71 -5.73 -5.53
N HIS A 51 5.41 -5.70 -5.76
CA HIS A 51 4.79 -5.06 -6.91
C HIS A 51 3.89 -3.96 -6.38
N ILE A 52 4.12 -2.74 -6.81
CA ILE A 52 3.29 -1.61 -6.40
C ILE A 52 2.67 -1.01 -7.66
N ASP A 53 1.36 -0.94 -7.68
CA ASP A 53 0.63 -0.49 -8.85
C ASP A 53 -0.35 0.62 -8.46
N TRP A 54 -0.55 1.54 -9.40
CA TRP A 54 -1.51 2.62 -9.23
C TRP A 54 -2.67 2.40 -10.18
N LEU A 55 -3.85 2.26 -9.63
CA LEU A 55 -5.09 2.07 -10.40
C LEU A 55 -5.81 3.40 -10.45
N ASP A 56 -5.53 4.17 -11.50
CA ASP A 56 -6.00 5.56 -11.61
C ASP A 56 -7.51 5.69 -11.63
N ASP A 57 -8.21 4.74 -12.22
CA ASP A 57 -9.66 4.79 -12.35
C ASP A 57 -10.36 4.80 -11.00
N ILE A 58 -9.84 4.04 -10.05
CA ILE A 58 -10.46 3.89 -8.74
C ILE A 58 -9.62 4.48 -7.62
N LYS A 59 -8.52 5.17 -7.96
CA LYS A 59 -7.61 5.79 -6.99
C LYS A 59 -7.17 4.80 -5.92
N CYS A 60 -6.55 3.72 -6.37
CA CYS A 60 -6.13 2.65 -5.47
C CYS A 60 -4.65 2.35 -5.66
N ILE A 61 -3.94 2.18 -4.55
CA ILE A 61 -2.58 1.64 -4.56
C ILE A 61 -2.69 0.15 -4.29
N GLY A 62 -2.27 -0.67 -5.26
CA GLY A 62 -2.22 -2.11 -5.09
C GLY A 62 -0.81 -2.55 -4.76
N LEU A 63 -0.65 -3.24 -3.65
CA LEU A 63 0.64 -3.74 -3.20
C LEU A 63 0.60 -5.26 -3.19
N GLN A 64 1.60 -5.89 -3.81
CA GLN A 64 1.72 -7.33 -3.83
C GLN A 64 3.16 -7.71 -3.51
N GLY A 65 3.33 -8.73 -2.66
CA GLY A 65 4.64 -9.19 -2.28
C GLY A 65 4.55 -10.53 -1.58
N ARG A 66 5.65 -10.92 -0.92
CA ARG A 66 5.66 -12.17 -0.18
C ARG A 66 6.20 -11.98 1.21
N TYR A 67 5.60 -12.69 2.13
CA TYR A 67 6.15 -12.87 3.47
C TYR A 67 6.26 -14.37 3.73
N LYS A 68 7.49 -14.90 3.71
CA LYS A 68 7.73 -16.34 3.80
C LYS A 68 6.95 -17.06 2.69
N LYS A 69 6.09 -18.01 3.04
CA LYS A 69 5.27 -18.76 2.08
C LYS A 69 3.97 -18.05 1.70
N TYR A 70 3.68 -16.93 2.33
CA TYR A 70 2.42 -16.23 2.13
C TYR A 70 2.52 -15.19 1.03
N PHE A 71 1.42 -14.97 0.33
CA PHE A 71 1.31 -13.92 -0.67
C PHE A 71 0.60 -12.73 -0.03
N ALA A 72 1.29 -11.62 0.04
CA ALA A 72 0.73 -10.40 0.63
C ALA A 72 0.03 -9.60 -0.47
N ASP A 73 -1.23 -9.29 -0.25
CA ASP A 73 -2.03 -8.45 -1.15
C ASP A 73 -2.67 -7.36 -0.31
N ILE A 74 -2.26 -6.13 -0.55
CA ILE A 74 -2.72 -4.98 0.21
C ILE A 74 -3.25 -3.96 -0.77
N GLN A 75 -4.48 -3.50 -0.55
CA GLN A 75 -5.11 -2.50 -1.39
C GLN A 75 -5.44 -1.27 -0.55
N ILE A 76 -5.00 -0.11 -1.00
CA ILE A 76 -5.14 1.14 -0.27
C ILE A 76 -5.94 2.12 -1.10
N TYR A 77 -7.08 2.54 -0.56
CA TYR A 77 -7.97 3.55 -1.14
C TYR A 77 -7.85 4.84 -0.34
N PRO A 78 -8.41 5.94 -0.84
CA PRO A 78 -8.29 7.21 -0.12
C PRO A 78 -8.81 7.20 1.32
N ASP A 79 -9.78 6.35 1.62
CA ASP A 79 -10.39 6.33 2.95
C ASP A 79 -10.38 4.96 3.64
N GLU A 80 -9.83 3.95 2.97
CA GLU A 80 -9.81 2.61 3.55
C GLU A 80 -8.68 1.77 2.95
N PHE A 81 -8.36 0.66 3.61
CA PHE A 81 -7.38 -0.29 3.09
C PHE A 81 -7.76 -1.70 3.50
N SER A 82 -7.29 -2.68 2.73
CA SER A 82 -7.46 -4.09 3.07
C SER A 82 -6.12 -4.80 3.03
N ILE A 83 -5.97 -5.83 3.86
CA ILE A 83 -4.75 -6.63 3.96
C ILE A 83 -5.13 -8.10 3.87
N SER A 84 -4.45 -8.83 2.99
CA SER A 84 -4.64 -10.27 2.85
C SER A 84 -3.27 -10.94 2.74
N PHE A 85 -3.08 -12.02 3.48
CA PHE A 85 -1.84 -12.80 3.44
C PHE A 85 -2.09 -14.26 3.09
N ASP A 86 -3.26 -14.57 2.57
CA ASP A 86 -3.57 -15.97 2.29
C ASP A 86 -4.11 -16.13 0.88
N LEU A 87 -3.67 -17.19 0.27
CA LEU A 87 -4.09 -17.54 -1.08
C LEU A 87 -5.28 -18.49 -1.08
N ASP A 88 -5.46 -19.23 0.02
CA ASP A 88 -6.45 -20.28 0.07
C ASP A 88 -7.80 -19.81 0.59
N GLU A 89 -7.83 -18.61 1.18
CA GLU A 89 -9.04 -18.07 1.80
C GLU A 89 -9.27 -16.63 1.33
N PRO A 90 -9.61 -16.45 0.05
CA PRO A 90 -9.73 -15.09 -0.50
C PRO A 90 -10.86 -14.26 0.11
N ASP A 91 -11.77 -14.89 0.84
CA ASP A 91 -12.89 -14.17 1.46
C ASP A 91 -12.54 -13.57 2.82
N ASP A 92 -11.30 -13.77 3.29
CA ASP A 92 -10.90 -13.28 4.60
C ASP A 92 -10.33 -11.86 4.57
N ASP A 93 -10.58 -11.12 3.50
CA ASP A 93 -10.15 -9.73 3.41
C ASP A 93 -10.86 -8.89 4.46
N ILE A 94 -10.05 -8.23 5.29
CA ILE A 94 -10.58 -7.32 6.29
C ILE A 94 -10.29 -5.90 5.84
N THR A 95 -11.31 -5.05 5.83
CA THR A 95 -11.18 -3.67 5.41
C THR A 95 -11.18 -2.77 6.65
N TYR A 96 -10.23 -1.86 6.69
CA TYR A 96 -10.06 -0.90 7.78
C TYR A 96 -10.17 0.51 7.25
N ALA A 97 -10.68 1.43 8.06
CA ALA A 97 -10.62 2.84 7.73
C ALA A 97 -9.16 3.30 7.75
N LEU A 98 -8.75 4.06 6.74
CA LEU A 98 -7.38 4.56 6.67
C LEU A 98 -7.28 5.86 7.46
N GLU A 99 -6.56 5.83 8.57
CA GLU A 99 -6.42 6.98 9.46
C GLU A 99 -5.03 7.61 9.40
N SER A 100 -3.98 6.78 9.27
CA SER A 100 -2.61 7.26 9.21
C SER A 100 -1.72 6.21 8.60
N LYS A 101 -0.51 6.63 8.18
CA LYS A 101 0.50 5.69 7.70
C LYS A 101 0.92 4.74 8.81
N ASP A 102 1.09 5.27 10.02
CA ASP A 102 1.51 4.45 11.14
C ASP A 102 0.49 3.36 11.45
N GLN A 103 -0.79 3.68 11.33
CA GLN A 103 -1.84 2.69 11.50
C GLN A 103 -1.71 1.57 10.47
N LEU A 104 -1.51 1.94 9.21
CA LEU A 104 -1.37 0.94 8.13
C LEU A 104 -0.21 -0.01 8.42
N TYR A 105 0.96 0.55 8.74
CA TYR A 105 2.14 -0.27 8.98
C TYR A 105 1.98 -1.14 10.23
N ARG A 106 1.35 -0.60 11.27
CA ARG A 106 1.07 -1.38 12.48
C ARG A 106 0.15 -2.55 12.18
N MET A 107 -0.90 -2.33 11.38
CA MET A 107 -1.84 -3.39 11.04
C MET A 107 -1.17 -4.47 10.20
N ILE A 108 -0.29 -4.09 9.28
CA ILE A 108 0.48 -5.06 8.51
C ILE A 108 1.36 -5.89 9.44
N SER A 109 2.04 -5.22 10.36
CA SER A 109 2.94 -5.89 11.30
C SER A 109 2.20 -6.84 12.22
N GLU A 110 1.03 -6.42 12.71
CA GLU A 110 0.20 -7.28 13.56
C GLU A 110 -0.30 -8.50 12.79
N THR A 111 -0.68 -8.30 11.54
CA THR A 111 -1.13 -9.42 10.71
C THR A 111 0.01 -10.41 10.50
N ILE A 112 1.21 -9.90 10.21
CA ILE A 112 2.39 -10.76 10.04
C ILE A 112 2.66 -11.57 11.30
N SER A 113 2.49 -10.96 12.46
CA SER A 113 2.79 -11.64 13.73
C SER A 113 1.83 -12.80 14.01
N THR A 114 0.71 -12.86 13.34
CA THR A 114 -0.25 -13.97 13.49
C THR A 114 0.03 -15.12 12.52
N LEU A 115 0.89 -14.92 11.54
CA LEU A 115 1.20 -15.95 10.54
C LEU A 115 2.19 -16.96 11.12
N LYS A 116 2.07 -18.21 10.68
CA LYS A 116 2.91 -19.29 11.18
C LYS A 116 3.92 -19.77 10.15
#